data_ab4267369709e55b96b857e619249817
#
_entry.id   ab4267369709e55b96b857e619249817
#
_cell.length_a   1.000
_cell.length_b   1.000
_cell.length_c   1.000
_cell.angle_alpha   90.00
_cell.angle_beta   90.00
_cell.angle_gamma   90.00
#
_symmetry.space_group_name_H-M   'P 1'
#
loop_
_entity.id
_entity.type
_entity.pdbx_description
1 polymer ?
#
loop_
_entity_poly.entity_id
_entity_poly.type
_entity_poly.pdbx_seq_one_letter_code
_entity_poly.pdbx_strand_id
1 'polypeptide(L)'
;MKRIAAILFFFSIVFGIYQCENAYGVEPYGGIGIHTSGHVHFIVTDPQGRRTGYNPILDKGFDEDPEASYSDISHGDDETGRPPEETSVEFGTNPGYALDGIYKIQVIGMKLGTYSLSVSLEQRDPHSRELISLEGVSDYGSTSSFEITFNNTPGQPLGVIRTATINSTKIDVETSYRVGWITNKGIMQSLLAKLDAAEQSIARGQKKTAANQLNAFINEVKAQSTVHIKPECSEMLIEDAEYILGHL
;
A
#
# COMPACT_ATOMS: atom_id res chain seq x y z
N MET A 1 1.94 24.16 -2.28
CA MET A 1 2.07 24.20 -3.75
C MET A 1 3.44 23.77 -4.31
N LYS A 2 4.52 23.60 -3.52
CA LYS A 2 5.85 23.16 -4.04
C LYS A 2 6.10 21.64 -3.97
N ARG A 3 5.30 20.86 -3.24
CA ARG A 3 5.48 19.41 -3.10
C ARG A 3 4.83 18.58 -4.21
N ILE A 4 3.78 19.08 -4.86
CA ILE A 4 3.10 18.41 -5.98
C ILE A 4 3.96 18.39 -7.27
N ALA A 5 4.82 19.40 -7.46
CA ALA A 5 5.68 19.48 -8.64
C ALA A 5 6.84 18.45 -8.64
N ALA A 6 7.30 17.99 -7.47
CA ALA A 6 8.39 17.01 -7.39
C ALA A 6 7.94 15.58 -7.75
N ILE A 7 6.72 15.22 -7.35
CA ILE A 7 6.15 13.89 -7.66
C ILE A 7 5.93 13.70 -9.17
N LEU A 8 5.48 14.76 -9.86
CA LEU A 8 5.28 14.73 -11.32
C LEU A 8 6.59 14.62 -12.12
N PHE A 9 7.73 15.07 -11.57
CA PHE A 9 9.00 15.07 -12.28
C PHE A 9 9.71 13.70 -12.23
N PHE A 10 9.56 12.94 -11.16
CA PHE A 10 10.18 11.61 -11.04
C PHE A 10 9.44 10.53 -11.86
N PHE A 11 8.12 10.58 -11.93
CA PHE A 11 7.35 9.73 -12.84
C PHE A 11 7.72 9.92 -14.31
N SER A 12 8.22 11.10 -14.69
CA SER A 12 8.64 11.38 -16.07
C SER A 12 9.95 10.67 -16.48
N ILE A 13 10.80 10.26 -15.55
CA ILE A 13 12.10 9.65 -15.91
C ILE A 13 11.96 8.15 -16.17
N VAL A 14 11.20 7.42 -15.37
CA VAL A 14 10.92 6.00 -15.64
C VAL A 14 10.00 5.83 -16.85
N PHE A 15 9.07 6.77 -17.08
CA PHE A 15 8.14 6.77 -18.21
C PHE A 15 8.63 7.54 -19.45
N GLY A 16 9.65 8.39 -19.33
CA GLY A 16 10.23 9.09 -20.48
C GLY A 16 10.89 8.14 -21.49
N ILE A 17 11.30 6.94 -21.05
CA ILE A 17 11.82 5.89 -21.91
C ILE A 17 10.68 5.24 -22.73
N TYR A 18 9.47 5.13 -22.17
CA TYR A 18 8.31 4.51 -22.83
C TYR A 18 7.61 5.38 -23.86
N GLN A 19 7.69 6.71 -23.77
CA GLN A 19 7.05 7.60 -24.75
C GLN A 19 7.82 7.68 -26.07
N CYS A 20 9.07 7.24 -26.13
CA CYS A 20 9.87 7.29 -27.37
C CYS A 20 9.63 6.09 -28.29
N GLU A 21 9.06 4.98 -27.80
CA GLU A 21 8.89 3.73 -28.56
C GLU A 21 7.64 3.68 -29.44
N ASN A 22 6.63 4.50 -29.17
CA ASN A 22 5.42 4.57 -30.02
C ASN A 22 5.66 5.05 -31.46
N ALA A 23 6.87 5.54 -31.75
CA ALA A 23 7.26 5.92 -33.12
C ALA A 23 7.59 4.72 -34.02
N TYR A 24 7.70 3.50 -33.47
CA TYR A 24 8.12 2.30 -34.22
C TYR A 24 7.08 1.17 -34.25
N GLY A 25 5.82 1.44 -33.89
CA GLY A 25 4.78 0.43 -33.98
C GLY A 25 4.95 -0.75 -33.02
N VAL A 26 5.62 -0.53 -31.90
CA VAL A 26 5.70 -1.52 -30.81
C VAL A 26 4.33 -1.59 -30.16
N GLU A 27 3.75 -2.79 -30.10
CA GLU A 27 2.50 -3.03 -29.39
C GLU A 27 2.66 -2.58 -27.93
N PRO A 28 1.71 -1.83 -27.37
CA PRO A 28 1.78 -1.44 -25.97
C PRO A 28 1.75 -2.70 -25.10
N TYR A 29 2.76 -2.86 -24.29
CA TYR A 29 2.87 -3.98 -23.36
C TYR A 29 2.33 -3.55 -22.00
N GLY A 30 1.40 -4.34 -21.44
CA GLY A 30 0.89 -4.12 -20.10
C GLY A 30 1.94 -4.39 -19.03
N GLY A 31 1.79 -3.75 -17.87
CA GLY A 31 2.74 -3.90 -16.78
C GLY A 31 2.21 -3.39 -15.44
N ILE A 32 2.98 -3.69 -14.40
CA ILE A 32 2.74 -3.24 -13.03
C ILE A 32 3.97 -2.46 -12.58
N GLY A 33 3.77 -1.24 -12.09
CA GLY A 33 4.76 -0.45 -11.41
C GLY A 33 4.30 -0.15 -9.99
N ILE A 34 5.20 -0.26 -9.02
CA ILE A 34 4.94 0.05 -7.61
C ILE A 34 6.05 0.95 -7.12
N HIS A 35 5.67 2.01 -6.41
CA HIS A 35 6.60 2.92 -5.77
C HIS A 35 6.14 3.20 -4.35
N THR A 36 7.09 3.22 -3.39
CA THR A 36 6.83 3.69 -2.03
C THR A 36 7.79 4.80 -1.66
N SER A 37 7.31 5.72 -0.81
CA SER A 37 8.15 6.67 -0.09
C SER A 37 7.83 6.62 1.40
N GLY A 38 8.83 6.90 2.25
CA GLY A 38 8.74 6.78 3.71
C GLY A 38 9.77 5.76 4.21
N HIS A 39 9.70 5.37 5.48
CA HIS A 39 10.63 4.39 6.06
C HIS A 39 10.10 2.96 5.93
N VAL A 40 9.93 2.49 4.70
CA VAL A 40 9.38 1.17 4.39
C VAL A 40 10.13 0.51 3.24
N HIS A 41 10.15 -0.82 3.24
CA HIS A 41 10.42 -1.66 2.07
C HIS A 41 9.20 -2.53 1.81
N PHE A 42 9.19 -3.25 0.70
CA PHE A 42 8.10 -4.16 0.39
C PHE A 42 8.57 -5.42 -0.35
N ILE A 43 7.72 -6.43 -0.29
CA ILE A 43 7.83 -7.65 -1.08
C ILE A 43 6.57 -7.76 -1.93
N VAL A 44 6.74 -8.02 -3.20
CA VAL A 44 5.67 -8.39 -4.14
C VAL A 44 5.71 -9.89 -4.33
N THR A 45 4.56 -10.54 -4.24
CA THR A 45 4.38 -11.95 -4.61
C THR A 45 3.46 -12.00 -5.82
N ASP A 46 3.93 -12.57 -6.91
CA ASP A 46 3.18 -12.71 -8.16
C ASP A 46 2.11 -13.81 -8.10
N PRO A 47 1.25 -13.97 -9.13
CA PRO A 47 0.23 -15.03 -9.17
C PRO A 47 0.77 -16.47 -9.15
N GLN A 48 2.06 -16.68 -9.45
CA GLN A 48 2.74 -17.99 -9.38
C GLN A 48 3.43 -18.22 -8.02
N GLY A 49 3.39 -17.25 -7.11
CA GLY A 49 4.01 -17.32 -5.78
C GLY A 49 5.48 -16.93 -5.76
N ARG A 50 6.05 -16.37 -6.85
CA ARG A 50 7.43 -15.87 -6.91
C ARG A 50 7.49 -14.50 -6.24
N ARG A 51 8.55 -14.26 -5.49
CA ARG A 51 8.72 -13.03 -4.70
C ARG A 51 9.84 -12.17 -5.27
N THR A 52 9.59 -10.86 -5.27
CA THR A 52 10.58 -9.83 -5.62
C THR A 52 10.49 -8.70 -4.62
N GLY A 53 11.61 -8.25 -4.07
CA GLY A 53 11.65 -7.20 -3.05
C GLY A 53 12.62 -7.47 -1.92
N TYR A 54 12.47 -6.75 -0.81
CA TYR A 54 13.38 -6.82 0.33
C TYR A 54 12.65 -6.80 1.66
N ASN A 55 13.07 -7.66 2.58
CA ASN A 55 12.63 -7.66 3.97
C ASN A 55 13.73 -7.07 4.87
N PRO A 56 13.58 -5.84 5.35
CA PRO A 56 14.61 -5.17 6.14
C PRO A 56 14.77 -5.74 7.56
N ILE A 57 13.75 -6.44 8.07
CA ILE A 57 13.79 -7.03 9.41
C ILE A 57 14.59 -8.34 9.41
N LEU A 58 14.51 -9.09 8.31
CA LEU A 58 15.24 -10.34 8.12
C LEU A 58 16.56 -10.14 7.38
N ASP A 59 16.84 -8.92 6.92
CA ASP A 59 17.97 -8.59 6.02
C ASP A 59 18.02 -9.54 4.82
N LYS A 60 16.87 -9.68 4.12
CA LYS A 60 16.72 -10.67 3.06
C LYS A 60 16.07 -10.09 1.81
N GLY A 61 16.82 -10.16 0.70
CA GLY A 61 16.30 -9.91 -0.64
C GLY A 61 15.58 -11.12 -1.22
N PHE A 62 14.65 -10.86 -2.13
CA PHE A 62 13.93 -11.83 -2.94
C PHE A 62 14.02 -11.37 -4.40
N ASP A 63 14.47 -12.26 -5.28
CA ASP A 63 14.63 -12.05 -6.73
C ASP A 63 14.25 -13.37 -7.43
N GLU A 64 12.98 -13.78 -7.21
CA GLU A 64 12.48 -15.08 -7.68
C GLU A 64 11.77 -14.95 -9.05
N ASP A 65 11.39 -13.72 -9.45
CA ASP A 65 10.79 -13.42 -10.75
C ASP A 65 11.80 -12.74 -11.69
N PRO A 66 12.32 -13.44 -12.73
CA PRO A 66 13.30 -12.88 -13.65
C PRO A 66 12.73 -11.76 -14.54
N GLU A 67 11.41 -11.61 -14.59
CA GLU A 67 10.73 -10.59 -15.38
C GLU A 67 10.29 -9.38 -14.54
N ALA A 68 10.71 -9.32 -13.28
CA ALA A 68 10.46 -8.20 -12.40
C ALA A 68 11.76 -7.65 -11.81
N SER A 69 11.76 -6.38 -11.47
CA SER A 69 12.89 -5.70 -10.84
C SER A 69 12.44 -4.99 -9.56
N TYR A 70 13.36 -4.90 -8.62
CA TYR A 70 13.22 -4.14 -7.38
C TYR A 70 14.46 -3.31 -7.16
N SER A 71 14.30 -2.03 -6.86
CA SER A 71 15.40 -1.12 -6.61
C SER A 71 15.09 -0.19 -5.44
N ASP A 72 16.08 0.00 -4.59
CA ASP A 72 16.11 1.07 -3.60
C ASP A 72 16.79 2.28 -4.26
N ILE A 73 15.99 3.30 -4.55
CA ILE A 73 16.43 4.56 -5.14
C ILE A 73 16.59 5.66 -4.10
N SER A 74 16.61 5.27 -2.82
CA SER A 74 16.92 6.20 -1.74
C SER A 74 18.28 6.84 -2.01
N HIS A 75 18.30 8.15 -2.17
CA HIS A 75 19.55 8.88 -2.32
C HIS A 75 20.28 8.88 -0.98
N GLY A 76 21.00 7.81 -0.70
CA GLY A 76 22.00 7.74 0.35
C GLY A 76 23.25 8.45 -0.16
N ASP A 77 23.73 9.36 0.65
CA ASP A 77 24.91 10.19 0.54
C ASP A 77 24.66 11.60 -0.02
N ASP A 78 24.18 12.43 0.88
CA ASP A 78 24.80 13.73 0.93
C ASP A 78 26.27 13.50 1.38
N GLU A 79 27.18 14.41 1.07
CA GLU A 79 28.61 14.36 1.44
C GLU A 79 28.87 14.16 2.96
N THR A 80 27.83 13.97 3.77
CA THR A 80 27.85 13.83 5.24
C THR A 80 27.75 12.37 5.69
N GLY A 81 27.49 11.40 4.80
CA GLY A 81 27.38 9.97 5.12
C GLY A 81 26.21 9.63 6.05
N ARG A 82 25.18 10.48 6.12
CA ARG A 82 23.96 10.18 6.88
C ARG A 82 23.05 9.27 6.03
N PRO A 83 22.41 8.26 6.64
CA PRO A 83 21.38 7.52 5.95
C PRO A 83 20.26 8.47 5.50
N PRO A 84 19.61 8.20 4.34
CA PRO A 84 18.54 9.04 3.84
C PRO A 84 17.43 9.19 4.89
N GLU A 85 16.87 10.41 4.97
CA GLU A 85 15.76 10.68 5.91
C GLU A 85 14.50 9.87 5.57
N GLU A 86 14.33 9.50 4.29
CA GLU A 86 13.23 8.66 3.79
C GLU A 86 13.77 7.67 2.76
N THR A 87 13.21 6.47 2.72
CA THR A 87 13.47 5.50 1.65
C THR A 87 12.54 5.78 0.46
N SER A 88 13.04 5.52 -0.73
CA SER A 88 12.27 5.53 -1.97
C SER A 88 12.57 4.24 -2.71
N VAL A 89 11.55 3.40 -2.87
CA VAL A 89 11.71 2.03 -3.37
C VAL A 89 10.76 1.79 -4.52
N GLU A 90 11.26 1.17 -5.57
CA GLU A 90 10.51 0.86 -6.77
C GLU A 90 10.52 -0.63 -7.10
N PHE A 91 9.40 -1.08 -7.67
CA PHE A 91 9.24 -2.38 -8.30
C PHE A 91 8.62 -2.17 -9.69
N GLY A 92 9.02 -2.97 -10.66
CA GLY A 92 8.39 -2.99 -11.97
C GLY A 92 8.50 -4.35 -12.63
N THR A 93 7.43 -4.75 -13.34
CA THR A 93 7.51 -5.87 -14.27
C THR A 93 8.08 -5.41 -15.60
N ASN A 94 8.84 -6.28 -16.27
CA ASN A 94 9.21 -6.03 -17.66
C ASN A 94 7.94 -5.88 -18.53
N PRO A 95 7.93 -4.96 -19.52
CA PRO A 95 6.77 -4.74 -20.35
C PRO A 95 6.28 -6.02 -21.04
N GLY A 96 4.98 -6.33 -20.88
CA GLY A 96 4.37 -7.52 -21.48
C GLY A 96 4.52 -8.82 -20.69
N TYR A 97 5.27 -8.83 -19.60
CA TYR A 97 5.53 -10.02 -18.78
C TYR A 97 4.72 -10.08 -17.47
N ALA A 98 3.98 -9.02 -17.16
CA ALA A 98 3.04 -9.08 -16.02
C ALA A 98 2.00 -10.17 -16.25
N LEU A 99 1.85 -11.06 -15.27
CA LEU A 99 0.90 -12.17 -15.31
C LEU A 99 -0.51 -11.71 -14.94
N ASP A 100 -1.52 -12.25 -15.60
CA ASP A 100 -2.90 -12.09 -15.15
C ASP A 100 -3.12 -12.78 -13.80
N GLY A 101 -3.81 -12.11 -12.88
CA GLY A 101 -4.12 -12.67 -11.57
C GLY A 101 -3.97 -11.68 -10.42
N ILE A 102 -3.77 -12.24 -9.23
CA ILE A 102 -3.65 -11.48 -8.00
C ILE A 102 -2.19 -11.44 -7.56
N TYR A 103 -1.64 -10.23 -7.47
CA TYR A 103 -0.36 -9.96 -6.83
C TYR A 103 -0.61 -9.55 -5.37
N LYS A 104 0.29 -9.95 -4.49
CA LYS A 104 0.25 -9.55 -3.08
C LYS A 104 1.44 -8.65 -2.77
N ILE A 105 1.16 -7.52 -2.15
CA ILE A 105 2.19 -6.61 -1.66
C ILE A 105 2.20 -6.70 -0.13
N GLN A 106 3.39 -6.84 0.44
CA GLN A 106 3.64 -6.74 1.86
C GLN A 106 4.60 -5.58 2.10
N VAL A 107 4.08 -4.46 2.61
CA VAL A 107 4.87 -3.28 3.00
C VAL A 107 5.35 -3.49 4.44
N ILE A 108 6.66 -3.32 4.68
CA ILE A 108 7.32 -3.62 5.95
C ILE A 108 7.95 -2.34 6.49
N GLY A 109 7.53 -1.94 7.69
CA GLY A 109 8.02 -0.74 8.38
C GLY A 109 9.42 -0.91 8.95
N MET A 110 10.25 0.09 8.77
CA MET A 110 11.60 0.19 9.34
C MET A 110 11.65 1.15 10.53
N LYS A 111 10.68 2.07 10.64
CA LYS A 111 10.64 3.14 11.61
C LYS A 111 9.23 3.65 11.80
N LEU A 112 8.97 4.26 12.96
CA LEU A 112 7.73 4.98 13.18
C LEU A 112 7.61 6.17 12.22
N GLY A 113 6.53 6.19 11.44
CA GLY A 113 6.28 7.25 10.45
C GLY A 113 5.06 6.97 9.60
N THR A 114 4.99 7.69 8.50
CA THR A 114 4.00 7.50 7.44
C THR A 114 4.70 7.07 6.15
N TYR A 115 3.97 6.43 5.27
CA TYR A 115 4.46 6.09 3.93
C TYR A 115 3.36 6.34 2.89
N SER A 116 3.78 6.54 1.64
CA SER A 116 2.88 6.46 0.49
C SER A 116 3.19 5.23 -0.34
N LEU A 117 2.15 4.64 -0.93
CA LEU A 117 2.22 3.54 -1.88
C LEU A 117 1.52 3.97 -3.16
N SER A 118 2.25 4.05 -4.25
CA SER A 118 1.71 4.33 -5.59
C SER A 118 1.81 3.09 -6.46
N VAL A 119 0.70 2.69 -7.07
CA VAL A 119 0.61 1.53 -7.97
C VAL A 119 0.13 2.01 -9.33
N SER A 120 0.90 1.69 -10.36
CA SER A 120 0.56 1.94 -11.76
C SER A 120 0.24 0.61 -12.43
N LEU A 121 -0.95 0.50 -13.00
CA LEU A 121 -1.43 -0.68 -13.71
C LEU A 121 -1.70 -0.29 -15.16
N GLU A 122 -1.03 -0.95 -16.10
CA GLU A 122 -1.19 -0.72 -17.53
C GLU A 122 -1.62 -2.01 -18.23
N GLN A 123 -2.69 -1.96 -19.01
CA GLN A 123 -3.10 -3.04 -19.91
C GLN A 123 -2.44 -2.87 -21.28
N ARG A 124 -2.65 -3.83 -22.20
CA ARG A 124 -2.18 -3.73 -23.60
C ARG A 124 -2.88 -2.65 -24.45
N ASP A 125 -3.51 -1.70 -23.81
CA ASP A 125 -4.10 -0.51 -24.41
C ASP A 125 -3.39 0.72 -23.83
N PRO A 126 -2.73 1.58 -24.65
CA PRO A 126 -2.02 2.76 -24.17
C PRO A 126 -2.94 3.79 -23.47
N HIS A 127 -4.26 3.63 -23.60
CA HIS A 127 -5.26 4.47 -22.92
C HIS A 127 -5.80 3.83 -21.62
N SER A 128 -5.43 2.58 -21.34
CA SER A 128 -5.89 1.83 -20.16
C SER A 128 -4.81 1.80 -19.09
N ARG A 129 -4.67 2.93 -18.39
CA ARG A 129 -3.75 3.07 -17.26
C ARG A 129 -4.51 3.51 -16.03
N GLU A 130 -4.33 2.79 -14.93
CA GLU A 130 -4.77 3.22 -13.61
C GLU A 130 -3.57 3.59 -12.74
N LEU A 131 -3.68 4.71 -12.04
CA LEU A 131 -2.72 5.15 -11.03
C LEU A 131 -3.46 5.27 -9.70
N ILE A 132 -3.07 4.42 -8.75
CA ILE A 132 -3.68 4.34 -7.42
C ILE A 132 -2.64 4.79 -6.41
N SER A 133 -3.00 5.74 -5.55
CA SER A 133 -2.16 6.20 -4.44
C SER A 133 -2.85 5.92 -3.12
N LEU A 134 -2.12 5.28 -2.21
CA LEU A 134 -2.57 4.93 -0.87
C LEU A 134 -1.59 5.47 0.15
N GLU A 135 -2.11 5.91 1.28
CA GLU A 135 -1.31 6.38 2.41
C GLU A 135 -1.39 5.36 3.55
N GLY A 136 -0.32 5.27 4.34
CA GLY A 136 -0.29 4.38 5.46
C GLY A 136 0.62 4.84 6.59
N VAL A 137 0.55 4.12 7.70
CA VAL A 137 1.43 4.31 8.85
C VAL A 137 2.36 3.11 9.01
N SER A 138 3.55 3.36 9.51
CA SER A 138 4.55 2.31 9.75
C SER A 138 5.15 2.45 11.15
N ASP A 139 5.55 1.32 11.68
CA ASP A 139 6.46 1.21 12.82
C ASP A 139 7.49 0.11 12.55
N TYR A 140 8.53 0.01 13.34
CA TYR A 140 9.54 -1.02 13.15
C TYR A 140 8.91 -2.42 13.18
N GLY A 141 9.07 -3.18 12.10
CA GLY A 141 8.52 -4.53 11.93
C GLY A 141 7.02 -4.61 11.69
N SER A 142 6.31 -3.47 11.64
CA SER A 142 4.89 -3.48 11.23
C SER A 142 4.74 -3.90 9.77
N THR A 143 3.59 -4.46 9.43
CA THR A 143 3.30 -4.92 8.08
C THR A 143 1.91 -4.48 7.64
N SER A 144 1.85 -3.82 6.49
CA SER A 144 0.60 -3.54 5.76
C SER A 144 0.54 -4.40 4.51
N SER A 145 -0.63 -4.94 4.20
CA SER A 145 -0.82 -5.88 3.09
C SER A 145 -1.82 -5.35 2.06
N PHE A 146 -1.55 -5.61 0.78
CA PHE A 146 -2.42 -5.20 -0.32
C PHE A 146 -2.50 -6.33 -1.35
N GLU A 147 -3.61 -6.35 -2.08
CA GLU A 147 -3.80 -7.22 -3.25
C GLU A 147 -4.03 -6.36 -4.49
N ILE A 148 -3.30 -6.65 -5.57
CA ILE A 148 -3.50 -6.07 -6.89
C ILE A 148 -4.25 -7.09 -7.73
N THR A 149 -5.40 -6.71 -8.27
CA THR A 149 -6.03 -7.44 -9.35
C THR A 149 -5.49 -6.91 -10.67
N PHE A 150 -4.81 -7.74 -11.43
CA PHE A 150 -4.25 -7.39 -12.72
C PHE A 150 -4.76 -8.32 -13.82
N ASN A 151 -5.18 -7.75 -14.94
CA ASN A 151 -5.49 -8.48 -16.16
C ASN A 151 -5.04 -7.65 -17.35
N ASN A 152 -4.20 -8.24 -18.19
CA ASN A 152 -3.59 -7.56 -19.33
C ASN A 152 -4.55 -7.37 -20.53
N THR A 153 -5.77 -7.93 -20.45
CA THR A 153 -6.80 -7.74 -21.48
C THR A 153 -7.50 -6.41 -21.28
N PRO A 154 -7.51 -5.52 -22.30
CA PRO A 154 -8.17 -4.23 -22.21
C PRO A 154 -9.64 -4.33 -21.75
N GLY A 155 -10.03 -3.46 -20.84
CA GLY A 155 -11.38 -3.40 -20.28
C GLY A 155 -11.71 -4.44 -19.20
N GLN A 156 -10.77 -5.31 -18.84
CA GLN A 156 -10.91 -6.18 -17.67
C GLN A 156 -10.59 -5.40 -16.38
N PRO A 157 -11.16 -5.82 -15.23
CA PRO A 157 -10.92 -5.12 -13.97
C PRO A 157 -9.45 -5.05 -13.58
N LEU A 158 -9.04 -3.85 -13.18
CA LEU A 158 -7.79 -3.55 -12.50
C LEU A 158 -8.13 -3.01 -11.11
N GLY A 159 -7.23 -3.10 -10.18
CA GLY A 159 -7.43 -2.44 -8.89
C GLY A 159 -6.45 -2.89 -7.82
N VAL A 160 -6.42 -2.09 -6.76
CA VAL A 160 -5.66 -2.38 -5.54
C VAL A 160 -6.62 -2.30 -4.37
N ILE A 161 -6.58 -3.30 -3.52
CA ILE A 161 -7.31 -3.30 -2.25
C ILE A 161 -6.35 -3.48 -1.09
N ARG A 162 -6.60 -2.77 0.00
CA ARG A 162 -5.93 -3.03 1.26
C ARG A 162 -6.54 -4.26 1.91
N THR A 163 -5.70 -5.18 2.40
CA THR A 163 -6.15 -6.36 3.14
C THR A 163 -5.81 -6.21 4.61
N ALA A 164 -6.74 -6.53 5.49
CA ALA A 164 -6.59 -6.29 6.91
C ALA A 164 -7.12 -7.42 7.79
N THR A 165 -6.63 -7.46 9.01
CA THR A 165 -7.14 -8.25 10.11
C THR A 165 -7.48 -7.34 11.28
N ILE A 166 -8.27 -7.79 12.25
CA ILE A 166 -8.52 -7.01 13.48
C ILE A 166 -7.20 -6.61 14.15
N ASN A 167 -6.20 -7.50 14.16
CA ASN A 167 -4.92 -7.21 14.79
C ASN A 167 -4.12 -6.15 14.03
N SER A 168 -4.05 -6.22 12.68
CA SER A 168 -3.35 -5.20 11.90
C SER A 168 -4.04 -3.84 12.06
N THR A 169 -5.37 -3.79 12.02
CA THR A 169 -6.12 -2.55 12.20
C THR A 169 -5.91 -1.93 13.60
N LYS A 170 -5.77 -2.75 14.67
CA LYS A 170 -5.39 -2.25 15.99
C LYS A 170 -4.01 -1.59 15.98
N ILE A 171 -3.03 -2.23 15.34
CA ILE A 171 -1.68 -1.68 15.17
C ILE A 171 -1.74 -0.35 14.40
N ASP A 172 -2.55 -0.28 13.33
CA ASP A 172 -2.71 0.95 12.55
C ASP A 172 -3.37 2.08 13.36
N VAL A 173 -4.35 1.78 14.23
CA VAL A 173 -4.95 2.76 15.16
C VAL A 173 -3.90 3.30 16.15
N GLU A 174 -3.12 2.42 16.78
CA GLU A 174 -2.09 2.80 17.75
C GLU A 174 -0.95 3.60 17.09
N THR A 175 -0.50 3.15 15.93
CA THR A 175 0.55 3.82 15.15
C THR A 175 0.07 5.18 14.66
N SER A 176 -1.17 5.29 14.18
CA SER A 176 -1.80 6.54 13.78
C SER A 176 -1.86 7.56 14.93
N TYR A 177 -2.13 7.11 16.16
CA TYR A 177 -2.05 7.99 17.32
C TYR A 177 -0.61 8.46 17.59
N ARG A 178 0.37 7.56 17.48
CA ARG A 178 1.79 7.89 17.73
C ARG A 178 2.38 8.86 16.70
N VAL A 179 1.97 8.77 15.44
CA VAL A 179 2.40 9.69 14.36
C VAL A 179 1.54 10.97 14.30
N GLY A 180 0.51 11.09 15.16
CA GLY A 180 -0.35 12.28 15.23
C GLY A 180 -1.42 12.36 14.13
N TRP A 181 -1.74 11.25 13.49
CA TRP A 181 -2.90 11.14 12.60
C TRP A 181 -4.21 11.05 13.39
N ILE A 182 -4.17 10.44 14.56
CA ILE A 182 -5.23 10.52 15.58
C ILE A 182 -4.71 11.43 16.70
N THR A 183 -5.39 12.54 16.97
CA THR A 183 -4.93 13.56 17.93
C THR A 183 -5.52 13.41 19.32
N ASN A 184 -6.56 12.58 19.49
CA ASN A 184 -7.29 12.40 20.75
C ASN A 184 -7.14 10.98 21.28
N LYS A 185 -6.52 10.83 22.45
CA LYS A 185 -6.31 9.52 23.11
C LYS A 185 -7.63 8.79 23.41
N GLY A 186 -8.68 9.52 23.79
CA GLY A 186 -10.00 8.92 24.06
C GLY A 186 -10.62 8.30 22.82
N ILE A 187 -10.47 8.94 21.66
CA ILE A 187 -10.90 8.39 20.36
C ILE A 187 -10.10 7.13 20.03
N MET A 188 -8.77 7.16 20.11
CA MET A 188 -7.93 5.98 19.91
C MET A 188 -8.41 4.80 20.78
N GLN A 189 -8.60 5.02 22.09
CA GLN A 189 -9.08 3.99 23.03
C GLN A 189 -10.48 3.46 22.68
N SER A 190 -11.39 4.36 22.26
CA SER A 190 -12.75 4.00 21.84
C SER A 190 -12.73 3.12 20.57
N LEU A 191 -11.87 3.43 19.61
CA LEU A 191 -11.68 2.65 18.39
C LEU A 191 -11.13 1.25 18.72
N LEU A 192 -10.09 1.17 19.55
CA LEU A 192 -9.51 -0.11 19.99
C LEU A 192 -10.55 -0.98 20.72
N ALA A 193 -11.36 -0.39 21.61
CA ALA A 193 -12.40 -1.13 22.33
C ALA A 193 -13.46 -1.74 21.39
N LYS A 194 -13.79 -1.09 20.27
CA LYS A 194 -14.70 -1.64 19.25
C LYS A 194 -14.07 -2.80 18.49
N LEU A 195 -12.78 -2.68 18.14
CA LEU A 195 -12.03 -3.76 17.51
C LEU A 195 -11.90 -4.98 18.44
N ASP A 196 -11.64 -4.77 19.74
CA ASP A 196 -11.62 -5.83 20.75
C ASP A 196 -12.98 -6.56 20.87
N ALA A 197 -14.08 -5.80 20.86
CA ALA A 197 -15.42 -6.36 20.89
C ALA A 197 -15.75 -7.15 19.63
N ALA A 198 -15.30 -6.67 18.45
CA ALA A 198 -15.45 -7.37 17.18
C ALA A 198 -14.67 -8.70 17.20
N GLU A 199 -13.41 -8.67 17.62
CA GLU A 199 -12.54 -9.85 17.74
C GLU A 199 -13.17 -10.93 18.64
N GLN A 200 -13.64 -10.54 19.83
CA GLN A 200 -14.32 -11.46 20.73
C GLN A 200 -15.59 -12.06 20.12
N SER A 201 -16.33 -11.27 19.33
CA SER A 201 -17.53 -11.74 18.65
C SER A 201 -17.19 -12.73 17.54
N ILE A 202 -16.12 -12.47 16.77
CA ILE A 202 -15.60 -13.41 15.75
C ILE A 202 -15.18 -14.72 16.40
N ALA A 203 -14.41 -14.66 17.49
CA ALA A 203 -13.95 -15.84 18.21
C ALA A 203 -15.09 -16.72 18.75
N ARG A 204 -16.27 -16.14 19.00
CA ARG A 204 -17.50 -16.84 19.42
C ARG A 204 -18.39 -17.27 18.23
N GLY A 205 -17.98 -17.05 16.99
CA GLY A 205 -18.80 -17.31 15.80
C GLY A 205 -19.99 -16.37 15.62
N GLN A 206 -20.03 -15.26 16.33
CA GLN A 206 -21.13 -14.28 16.32
C GLN A 206 -20.94 -13.24 15.23
N LYS A 207 -20.92 -13.65 13.97
CA LYS A 207 -20.62 -12.81 12.80
C LYS A 207 -21.46 -11.53 12.73
N LYS A 208 -22.79 -11.62 13.00
CA LYS A 208 -23.67 -10.45 13.00
C LYS A 208 -23.29 -9.43 14.07
N THR A 209 -22.89 -9.88 15.27
CA THR A 209 -22.44 -9.00 16.34
C THR A 209 -21.11 -8.35 15.99
N ALA A 210 -20.18 -9.12 15.44
CA ALA A 210 -18.90 -8.59 14.96
C ALA A 210 -19.11 -7.52 13.87
N ALA A 211 -19.98 -7.77 12.90
CA ALA A 211 -20.32 -6.80 11.86
C ALA A 211 -20.90 -5.49 12.47
N ASN A 212 -21.77 -5.59 13.49
CA ASN A 212 -22.28 -4.40 14.16
C ASN A 212 -21.19 -3.59 14.87
N GLN A 213 -20.19 -4.25 15.48
CA GLN A 213 -19.06 -3.59 16.14
C GLN A 213 -18.15 -2.90 15.12
N LEU A 214 -17.87 -3.56 13.99
CA LEU A 214 -17.08 -2.96 12.89
C LEU A 214 -17.81 -1.78 12.25
N ASN A 215 -19.13 -1.87 12.06
CA ASN A 215 -19.90 -0.72 11.58
C ASN A 215 -19.90 0.43 12.61
N ALA A 216 -19.93 0.14 13.90
CA ALA A 216 -19.79 1.17 14.93
C ALA A 216 -18.38 1.82 14.92
N PHE A 217 -17.34 1.03 14.64
CA PHE A 217 -15.98 1.54 14.41
C PHE A 217 -15.95 2.48 13.20
N ILE A 218 -16.45 2.06 12.03
CA ILE A 218 -16.50 2.88 10.81
C ILE A 218 -17.25 4.19 11.04
N ASN A 219 -18.40 4.13 11.72
CA ASN A 219 -19.21 5.31 12.03
C ASN A 219 -18.45 6.30 12.91
N GLU A 220 -17.69 5.83 13.90
CA GLU A 220 -16.87 6.71 14.74
C GLU A 220 -15.72 7.30 13.95
N VAL A 221 -15.01 6.52 13.14
CA VAL A 221 -13.95 7.03 12.26
C VAL A 221 -14.51 8.14 11.37
N LYS A 222 -15.64 7.92 10.69
CA LYS A 222 -16.32 8.92 9.85
C LYS A 222 -16.71 10.19 10.65
N ALA A 223 -17.25 10.02 11.84
CA ALA A 223 -17.66 11.15 12.68
C ALA A 223 -16.49 11.97 13.23
N GLN A 224 -15.31 11.37 13.38
CA GLN A 224 -14.11 12.02 13.89
C GLN A 224 -13.14 12.47 12.78
N SER A 225 -13.43 12.12 11.54
CA SER A 225 -12.65 12.56 10.38
C SER A 225 -12.61 14.08 10.30
N THR A 226 -11.43 14.65 10.01
CA THR A 226 -11.15 16.10 10.01
C THR A 226 -11.20 16.81 11.37
N VAL A 227 -11.74 16.19 12.41
CA VAL A 227 -11.80 16.77 13.77
C VAL A 227 -10.65 16.24 14.63
N HIS A 228 -10.57 14.94 14.80
CA HIS A 228 -9.55 14.26 15.60
C HIS A 228 -8.78 13.17 14.82
N ILE A 229 -9.23 12.84 13.63
CA ILE A 229 -8.61 11.85 12.73
C ILE A 229 -8.34 12.55 11.40
N LYS A 230 -7.12 12.45 10.89
CA LYS A 230 -6.78 12.97 9.56
C LYS A 230 -7.55 12.22 8.47
N PRO A 231 -7.88 12.87 7.33
CA PRO A 231 -8.60 12.21 6.22
C PRO A 231 -7.94 10.91 5.75
N GLU A 232 -6.62 10.92 5.56
CA GLU A 232 -5.84 9.78 5.10
C GLU A 232 -5.93 8.59 6.08
N CYS A 233 -5.90 8.88 7.38
CA CYS A 233 -6.11 7.88 8.43
C CYS A 233 -7.54 7.34 8.42
N SER A 234 -8.52 8.21 8.17
CA SER A 234 -9.93 7.80 8.10
C SER A 234 -10.18 6.84 6.95
N GLU A 235 -9.63 7.13 5.77
CA GLU A 235 -9.72 6.28 4.59
C GLU A 235 -9.10 4.91 4.88
N MET A 236 -7.85 4.88 5.34
CA MET A 236 -7.13 3.66 5.71
C MET A 236 -7.91 2.78 6.68
N LEU A 237 -8.39 3.35 7.80
CA LEU A 237 -9.10 2.59 8.85
C LEU A 237 -10.49 2.11 8.40
N ILE A 238 -11.15 2.84 7.50
CA ILE A 238 -12.42 2.42 6.92
C ILE A 238 -12.21 1.25 5.96
N GLU A 239 -11.21 1.33 5.07
CA GLU A 239 -10.85 0.23 4.16
C GLU A 239 -10.52 -1.05 4.92
N ASP A 240 -9.73 -0.97 5.99
CA ASP A 240 -9.42 -2.10 6.86
C ASP A 240 -10.69 -2.76 7.40
N ALA A 241 -11.59 -1.96 7.97
CA ALA A 241 -12.81 -2.47 8.57
C ALA A 241 -13.80 -3.02 7.52
N GLU A 242 -13.90 -2.40 6.36
CA GLU A 242 -14.71 -2.87 5.23
C GLU A 242 -14.17 -4.18 4.67
N TYR A 243 -12.83 -4.32 4.54
CA TYR A 243 -12.22 -5.59 4.16
C TYR A 243 -12.58 -6.71 5.14
N ILE A 244 -12.42 -6.47 6.44
CA ILE A 244 -12.77 -7.45 7.48
C ILE A 244 -14.25 -7.82 7.43
N LEU A 245 -15.15 -6.84 7.25
CA LEU A 245 -16.60 -7.06 7.12
C LEU A 245 -16.93 -7.99 5.95
N GLY A 246 -16.27 -7.82 4.82
CA GLY A 246 -16.45 -8.66 3.63
C GLY A 246 -15.97 -10.11 3.80
N HIS A 247 -15.19 -10.38 4.85
CA HIS A 247 -14.56 -11.70 5.10
C HIS A 247 -15.02 -12.36 6.42
N LEU A 248 -16.10 -11.89 7.05
CA LEU A 248 -16.70 -12.46 8.27
C LEU A 248 -17.38 -13.83 8.07
#